data_90bedec27e7008d543dc4993b8976833
#
_entry.id   90bedec27e7008d543dc4993b8976833
#
_cell.length_a   1.000
_cell.length_b   1.000
_cell.length_c   1.000
_cell.angle_alpha   90.00
_cell.angle_beta   90.00
_cell.angle_gamma   90.00
#
_symmetry.space_group_name_H-M   'P 1'
#
loop_
_entity.id
_entity.type
_entity.pdbx_description
1 polymer ?
#
loop_
_entity_poly.entity_id
_entity_poly.type
_entity_poly.pdbx_seq_one_letter_code
_entity_poly.pdbx_strand_id
1 'polypeptide(L)'
;MKQQHLFIAILAAAIACLQPAMAQKRGKAQLPRGGKNTIAKQQPSPESLLYQELLPATAKLMFIDSLVVDKATFLQHIPFNDEMGTMGTTATFVKKKIDESFTTFVNGFGNFAILAQGDSTHSTLYSSDKLQGKWATPERLAGITDEFLVPNNPFMQSDGVTLYFGAKGSKSVGGYDLFMTRYNLDEQKFMPPENMGLPYNSKANDYLLAIDEFHELGWLVTDRNQPADKVCIYVFEPKSQRLTYADMQLPKTKLESLAQITSIKDTWMNGNRNAALLRLKNLMKSKNNK
;
A
#
# COMPACT_ATOMS: atom_id res chain seq x y z
N MET A 1 26.52 49.18 -25.35
CA MET A 1 25.54 50.29 -25.31
C MET A 1 24.56 50.04 -24.19
N LYS A 2 24.49 50.98 -23.29
CA LYS A 2 23.71 51.11 -22.05
C LYS A 2 22.22 51.29 -22.34
N GLN A 3 21.38 50.80 -21.41
CA GLN A 3 20.19 51.47 -20.82
C GLN A 3 19.56 50.44 -19.86
N GLN A 4 19.60 50.60 -18.56
CA GLN A 4 19.04 51.55 -17.58
C GLN A 4 17.51 51.35 -17.36
N HIS A 5 17.21 50.80 -16.18
CA HIS A 5 16.25 51.13 -15.12
C HIS A 5 14.86 51.71 -15.43
N LEU A 6 13.84 51.13 -14.75
CA LEU A 6 12.90 51.96 -14.00
C LEU A 6 12.23 51.19 -12.85
N PHE A 7 12.50 51.64 -11.61
CA PHE A 7 11.76 51.29 -10.38
C PHE A 7 10.55 52.24 -10.29
N ILE A 8 9.37 51.67 -9.95
CA ILE A 8 8.24 52.50 -9.47
C ILE A 8 7.88 52.00 -8.08
N ALA A 9 8.16 52.87 -7.08
CA ALA A 9 7.67 52.73 -5.71
C ALA A 9 6.30 53.43 -5.61
N ILE A 10 5.29 52.72 -5.08
CA ILE A 10 3.99 53.32 -4.74
C ILE A 10 3.92 53.44 -3.22
N LEU A 11 3.85 54.72 -2.78
CA LEU A 11 3.69 55.16 -1.42
C LEU A 11 2.19 55.14 -1.06
N ALA A 12 1.77 54.35 -0.07
CA ALA A 12 0.41 54.39 0.44
C ALA A 12 0.33 55.31 1.66
N ALA A 13 -0.42 56.40 1.55
CA ALA A 13 -0.67 57.36 2.61
C ALA A 13 -1.76 56.84 3.58
N ALA A 14 -1.45 56.88 4.87
CA ALA A 14 -2.41 56.61 5.95
C ALA A 14 -3.24 57.87 6.23
N ILE A 15 -4.55 57.78 6.10
CA ILE A 15 -5.49 58.79 6.55
C ILE A 15 -6.04 58.37 7.91
N ALA A 16 -5.69 59.09 8.96
CA ALA A 16 -6.25 58.94 10.29
C ALA A 16 -7.55 59.78 10.38
N CYS A 17 -8.69 59.12 10.57
CA CYS A 17 -9.94 59.77 10.95
C CYS A 17 -10.09 59.80 12.45
N LEU A 18 -10.01 60.97 13.06
CA LEU A 18 -10.43 61.25 14.42
C LEU A 18 -11.98 61.23 14.53
N GLN A 19 -12.53 60.38 15.42
CA GLN A 19 -13.93 60.47 15.81
C GLN A 19 -14.03 60.84 17.31
N PRO A 20 -15.03 61.66 17.70
CA PRO A 20 -15.15 62.14 19.05
C PRO A 20 -15.74 61.09 20.00
N ALA A 21 -15.24 61.09 21.27
CA ALA A 21 -15.69 60.22 22.32
C ALA A 21 -17.11 60.62 22.78
N MET A 22 -18.05 59.67 22.64
CA MET A 22 -19.36 59.75 23.28
C MET A 22 -19.34 58.90 24.56
N ALA A 23 -19.69 59.49 25.69
CA ALA A 23 -19.78 58.82 26.97
C ALA A 23 -20.90 57.79 26.98
N GLN A 24 -20.54 56.53 27.23
CA GLN A 24 -21.49 55.43 27.33
C GLN A 24 -21.68 54.99 28.80
N LYS A 25 -22.92 54.95 29.21
CA LYS A 25 -23.38 54.54 30.56
C LYS A 25 -22.94 53.10 30.90
N ARG A 26 -22.45 52.94 32.15
CA ARG A 26 -22.14 51.63 32.75
C ARG A 26 -23.40 50.76 32.80
N GLY A 27 -23.49 49.78 31.87
CA GLY A 27 -24.39 48.64 31.96
C GLY A 27 -23.70 47.52 32.75
N LYS A 28 -24.43 46.88 33.67
CA LYS A 28 -23.99 45.74 34.50
C LYS A 28 -23.51 44.60 33.60
N ALA A 29 -22.27 44.12 33.80
CA ALA A 29 -21.74 42.94 33.15
C ALA A 29 -22.56 41.69 33.54
N GLN A 30 -23.28 41.12 32.58
CA GLN A 30 -23.79 39.76 32.66
C GLN A 30 -22.67 38.80 32.32
N LEU A 31 -22.33 37.90 33.22
CA LEU A 31 -21.44 36.76 32.97
C LEU A 31 -21.98 35.89 31.83
N PRO A 32 -21.13 35.47 30.87
CA PRO A 32 -21.59 34.56 29.83
C PRO A 32 -21.94 33.23 30.47
N ARG A 33 -23.19 32.79 30.30
CA ARG A 33 -23.63 31.42 30.61
C ARG A 33 -22.79 30.49 29.76
N GLY A 34 -22.11 29.53 30.41
CA GLY A 34 -21.30 28.51 29.79
C GLY A 34 -22.05 27.81 28.66
N GLY A 35 -21.64 28.05 27.45
CA GLY A 35 -22.05 27.26 26.30
C GLY A 35 -21.52 25.85 26.51
N LYS A 36 -22.42 24.87 26.57
CA LYS A 36 -22.06 23.47 26.45
C LYS A 36 -21.42 23.31 25.05
N ASN A 37 -20.11 23.13 25.00
CA ASN A 37 -19.42 22.66 23.81
C ASN A 37 -19.98 21.25 23.50
N THR A 38 -21.02 21.20 22.72
CA THR A 38 -21.45 19.97 22.04
C THR A 38 -20.35 19.67 21.04
N ILE A 39 -19.40 18.80 21.41
CA ILE A 39 -18.46 18.19 20.43
C ILE A 39 -19.37 17.45 19.46
N ALA A 40 -19.58 18.02 18.28
CA ALA A 40 -20.24 17.34 17.18
C ALA A 40 -19.48 16.04 16.95
N LYS A 41 -20.11 14.88 17.16
CA LYS A 41 -19.54 13.58 16.82
C LYS A 41 -19.28 13.60 15.32
N GLN A 42 -18.02 13.73 14.94
CA GLN A 42 -17.58 13.67 13.56
C GLN A 42 -18.01 12.31 13.01
N GLN A 43 -18.73 12.30 11.88
CA GLN A 43 -19.09 11.04 11.23
C GLN A 43 -17.81 10.30 10.84
N PRO A 44 -17.76 8.97 11.04
CA PRO A 44 -16.59 8.19 10.66
C PRO A 44 -16.36 8.29 9.15
N SER A 45 -15.08 8.36 8.72
CA SER A 45 -14.73 8.38 7.30
C SER A 45 -15.06 7.04 6.63
N PRO A 46 -15.24 7.03 5.29
CA PRO A 46 -15.46 5.79 4.54
C PRO A 46 -14.42 4.72 4.82
N GLU A 47 -13.13 5.09 4.90
CA GLU A 47 -12.01 4.19 5.22
C GLU A 47 -12.16 3.60 6.64
N SER A 48 -12.59 4.43 7.59
CA SER A 48 -12.85 3.98 8.97
C SER A 48 -14.01 2.99 9.04
N LEU A 49 -15.05 3.21 8.24
CA LEU A 49 -16.20 2.28 8.15
C LEU A 49 -15.75 0.95 7.52
N LEU A 50 -15.02 1.00 6.41
CA LEU A 50 -14.49 -0.19 5.75
C LEU A 50 -13.56 -0.98 6.70
N TYR A 51 -12.68 -0.29 7.45
CA TYR A 51 -11.83 -0.94 8.46
C TYR A 51 -12.67 -1.70 9.50
N GLN A 52 -13.75 -1.08 10.01
CA GLN A 52 -14.62 -1.73 11.00
C GLN A 52 -15.38 -2.92 10.42
N GLU A 53 -15.75 -2.86 9.14
CA GLU A 53 -16.39 -3.97 8.42
C GLU A 53 -15.45 -5.16 8.23
N LEU A 54 -14.19 -4.89 7.84
CA LEU A 54 -13.18 -5.93 7.61
C LEU A 54 -12.60 -6.53 8.90
N LEU A 55 -12.66 -5.81 10.01
CA LEU A 55 -12.03 -6.22 11.27
C LEU A 55 -12.46 -7.61 11.77
N PRO A 56 -13.74 -8.01 11.77
CA PRO A 56 -14.15 -9.35 12.20
C PRO A 56 -13.56 -10.47 11.33
N ALA A 57 -13.33 -10.18 10.04
CA ALA A 57 -12.76 -11.11 9.05
C ALA A 57 -11.22 -11.08 8.97
N THR A 58 -10.54 -10.55 10.00
CA THR A 58 -9.07 -10.55 10.08
C THR A 58 -8.50 -11.95 9.89
N ALA A 59 -7.59 -12.10 8.91
CA ALA A 59 -7.02 -13.40 8.58
C ALA A 59 -6.04 -13.90 9.64
N LYS A 60 -6.05 -15.23 9.88
CA LYS A 60 -5.09 -15.92 10.76
C LYS A 60 -3.79 -16.19 10.01
N LEU A 61 -2.90 -15.23 10.00
CA LEU A 61 -1.55 -15.41 9.48
C LEU A 61 -0.55 -15.64 10.61
N MET A 62 0.54 -16.33 10.31
CA MET A 62 1.69 -16.43 11.19
C MET A 62 2.86 -15.65 10.60
N PHE A 63 3.15 -14.49 11.18
CA PHE A 63 4.33 -13.69 10.83
C PHE A 63 5.55 -14.24 11.55
N ILE A 64 6.54 -14.71 10.79
CA ILE A 64 7.69 -15.44 11.31
C ILE A 64 8.89 -14.52 11.60
N ASP A 65 9.03 -13.44 10.83
CA ASP A 65 10.11 -12.46 10.93
C ASP A 65 9.69 -11.11 10.36
N SER A 66 10.50 -10.09 10.60
CA SER A 66 10.30 -8.75 10.01
C SER A 66 11.61 -8.00 9.86
N LEU A 67 11.72 -7.18 8.82
CA LEU A 67 12.89 -6.37 8.50
C LEU A 67 12.46 -4.95 8.12
N VAL A 68 13.04 -3.93 8.76
CA VAL A 68 12.82 -2.53 8.39
C VAL A 68 13.93 -2.09 7.44
N VAL A 69 13.54 -1.53 6.30
CA VAL A 69 14.45 -1.13 5.21
C VAL A 69 14.05 0.23 4.63
N ASP A 70 14.91 0.79 3.78
CA ASP A 70 14.59 1.99 3.01
C ASP A 70 13.49 1.69 2.00
N LYS A 71 12.49 2.57 1.95
CA LYS A 71 11.36 2.46 1.03
C LYS A 71 11.77 2.41 -0.44
N ALA A 72 12.83 3.12 -0.80
CA ALA A 72 13.34 3.15 -2.17
C ALA A 72 13.99 1.83 -2.63
N THR A 73 14.39 0.95 -1.69
CA THR A 73 15.19 -0.24 -2.00
C THR A 73 14.59 -1.55 -1.53
N PHE A 74 13.35 -1.55 -1.05
CA PHE A 74 12.73 -2.72 -0.42
C PHE A 74 12.72 -3.97 -1.31
N LEU A 75 12.59 -3.82 -2.63
CA LEU A 75 12.62 -4.95 -3.56
C LEU A 75 13.92 -5.77 -3.49
N GLN A 76 15.04 -5.12 -3.16
CA GLN A 76 16.34 -5.79 -3.05
C GLN A 76 16.44 -6.74 -1.85
N HIS A 77 15.53 -6.59 -0.88
CA HIS A 77 15.48 -7.39 0.35
C HIS A 77 14.50 -8.56 0.28
N ILE A 78 13.78 -8.73 -0.83
CA ILE A 78 12.91 -9.87 -1.08
C ILE A 78 13.70 -10.89 -1.91
N PRO A 79 13.78 -12.15 -1.48
CA PRO A 79 14.61 -13.17 -2.15
C PRO A 79 13.90 -13.76 -3.38
N PHE A 80 13.55 -12.90 -4.36
CA PHE A 80 12.96 -13.37 -5.63
C PHE A 80 13.81 -14.47 -6.25
N ASN A 81 13.17 -15.45 -6.84
CA ASN A 81 13.78 -16.64 -7.44
C ASN A 81 13.02 -17.08 -8.70
N ASP A 82 13.52 -18.11 -9.38
CA ASP A 82 12.93 -18.58 -10.63
C ASP A 82 11.53 -19.20 -10.44
N GLU A 83 11.20 -19.66 -9.22
CA GLU A 83 9.88 -20.25 -8.90
C GLU A 83 8.80 -19.17 -8.80
N MET A 84 9.11 -18.08 -8.12
CA MET A 84 8.15 -16.99 -7.88
C MET A 84 8.25 -15.85 -8.89
N GLY A 85 9.23 -15.86 -9.79
CA GLY A 85 9.54 -14.75 -10.68
C GLY A 85 10.40 -13.67 -10.03
N THR A 86 10.57 -12.55 -10.71
CA THR A 86 11.42 -11.44 -10.28
C THR A 86 10.68 -10.10 -10.37
N MET A 87 11.13 -9.14 -9.57
CA MET A 87 10.63 -7.76 -9.63
C MET A 87 11.79 -6.76 -9.75
N GLY A 88 11.53 -5.68 -10.46
CA GLY A 88 12.45 -4.55 -10.60
C GLY A 88 11.70 -3.26 -10.93
N THR A 89 12.42 -2.16 -11.19
CA THR A 89 11.77 -0.92 -11.61
C THR A 89 11.33 -1.01 -13.07
N THR A 90 10.18 -0.40 -13.38
CA THR A 90 9.72 -0.32 -14.78
C THR A 90 10.71 0.45 -15.65
N ALA A 91 11.37 1.49 -15.10
CA ALA A 91 12.42 2.23 -15.80
C ALA A 91 13.53 1.30 -16.33
N THR A 92 14.00 0.38 -15.51
CA THR A 92 15.01 -0.64 -15.89
C THR A 92 14.47 -1.59 -16.95
N PHE A 93 13.24 -2.06 -16.81
CA PHE A 93 12.61 -3.00 -17.74
C PHE A 93 12.44 -2.40 -19.14
N VAL A 94 11.88 -1.20 -19.25
CA VAL A 94 11.66 -0.51 -20.54
C VAL A 94 12.90 0.20 -21.06
N LYS A 95 13.98 0.28 -20.28
CA LYS A 95 15.24 1.00 -20.61
C LYS A 95 14.99 2.47 -20.98
N LYS A 96 14.09 3.12 -20.27
CA LYS A 96 13.72 4.54 -20.43
C LYS A 96 13.84 5.27 -19.10
N LYS A 97 14.16 6.57 -19.18
CA LYS A 97 14.14 7.46 -18.00
C LYS A 97 12.70 7.83 -17.70
N ILE A 98 12.07 7.10 -16.79
CA ILE A 98 10.72 7.32 -16.26
C ILE A 98 10.78 7.29 -14.74
N ASP A 99 9.66 7.50 -14.07
CA ASP A 99 9.57 7.41 -12.61
C ASP A 99 10.00 6.02 -12.11
N GLU A 100 11.03 5.98 -11.27
CA GLU A 100 11.60 4.76 -10.72
C GLU A 100 10.73 4.12 -9.62
N SER A 101 9.69 4.80 -9.18
CA SER A 101 8.74 4.26 -8.19
C SER A 101 7.83 3.16 -8.76
N PHE A 102 7.68 3.11 -10.09
CA PHE A 102 6.90 2.06 -10.75
C PHE A 102 7.70 0.78 -10.93
N THR A 103 7.01 -0.34 -10.74
CA THR A 103 7.65 -1.65 -10.73
C THR A 103 7.11 -2.56 -11.84
N THR A 104 7.94 -3.53 -12.21
CA THR A 104 7.63 -4.59 -13.17
C THR A 104 7.89 -5.94 -12.51
N PHE A 105 6.92 -6.83 -12.63
CA PHE A 105 7.04 -8.25 -12.36
C PHE A 105 7.39 -8.98 -13.66
N VAL A 106 8.28 -9.96 -13.59
CA VAL A 106 8.58 -10.91 -14.66
C VAL A 106 8.44 -12.31 -14.10
N ASN A 107 7.66 -13.17 -14.77
CA ASN A 107 7.45 -14.55 -14.33
C ASN A 107 8.75 -15.37 -14.34
N GLY A 108 8.75 -16.53 -13.65
CA GLY A 108 9.93 -17.39 -13.53
C GLY A 108 10.48 -17.90 -14.86
N PHE A 109 9.64 -18.06 -15.89
CA PHE A 109 10.08 -18.43 -17.23
C PHE A 109 10.73 -17.27 -18.01
N GLY A 110 10.64 -16.03 -17.50
CA GLY A 110 11.20 -14.84 -18.15
C GLY A 110 10.55 -14.48 -19.48
N ASN A 111 9.30 -14.90 -19.71
CA ASN A 111 8.58 -14.72 -20.97
C ASN A 111 7.27 -13.92 -20.85
N PHE A 112 6.82 -13.60 -19.64
CA PHE A 112 5.66 -12.78 -19.38
C PHE A 112 5.97 -11.73 -18.30
N ALA A 113 5.53 -10.50 -18.51
CA ALA A 113 5.73 -9.40 -17.57
C ALA A 113 4.43 -8.65 -17.32
N ILE A 114 4.27 -8.15 -16.08
CA ILE A 114 3.26 -7.15 -15.72
C ILE A 114 4.00 -5.92 -15.19
N LEU A 115 3.68 -4.75 -15.73
CA LEU A 115 4.34 -3.51 -15.37
C LEU A 115 3.34 -2.40 -15.04
N ALA A 116 3.67 -1.59 -14.03
CA ALA A 116 2.95 -0.37 -13.72
C ALA A 116 3.59 0.80 -14.49
N GLN A 117 2.78 1.65 -15.10
CA GLN A 117 3.25 2.82 -15.83
C GLN A 117 2.26 3.97 -15.70
N GLY A 118 2.79 5.18 -15.50
CA GLY A 118 1.99 6.40 -15.32
C GLY A 118 2.76 7.50 -14.62
N ASP A 119 2.07 8.23 -13.77
CA ASP A 119 2.61 9.26 -12.89
C ASP A 119 2.07 9.11 -11.45
N SER A 120 2.46 10.01 -10.55
CA SER A 120 2.08 9.96 -9.13
C SER A 120 0.56 10.12 -8.86
N THR A 121 -0.21 10.52 -9.86
CA THR A 121 -1.66 10.74 -9.76
C THR A 121 -2.47 9.66 -10.48
N HIS A 122 -1.93 9.13 -11.58
CA HIS A 122 -2.58 8.09 -12.38
C HIS A 122 -1.54 7.12 -12.94
N SER A 123 -1.75 5.86 -12.72
CA SER A 123 -1.01 4.80 -13.40
C SER A 123 -1.95 3.70 -13.88
N THR A 124 -1.41 2.80 -14.66
CA THR A 124 -2.14 1.66 -15.22
C THR A 124 -1.21 0.46 -15.24
N LEU A 125 -1.77 -0.73 -15.07
CA LEU A 125 -1.05 -1.98 -15.24
C LEU A 125 -1.15 -2.44 -16.71
N TYR A 126 -0.01 -2.89 -17.23
CA TYR A 126 0.13 -3.43 -18.58
C TYR A 126 0.75 -4.83 -18.49
N SER A 127 0.48 -5.66 -19.47
CA SER A 127 1.21 -6.92 -19.68
C SER A 127 2.04 -6.88 -20.95
N SER A 128 3.08 -7.68 -20.99
CA SER A 128 3.91 -7.88 -22.18
C SER A 128 4.41 -9.31 -22.23
N ASP A 129 4.27 -9.93 -23.40
CA ASP A 129 4.83 -11.23 -23.71
C ASP A 129 6.19 -11.09 -24.37
N LYS A 130 7.08 -12.05 -24.14
CA LYS A 130 8.37 -12.11 -24.79
C LYS A 130 8.32 -13.11 -25.95
N LEU A 131 8.29 -12.60 -27.16
CA LEU A 131 8.23 -13.38 -28.40
C LEU A 131 9.60 -13.35 -29.09
N GLN A 132 10.15 -14.53 -29.41
CA GLN A 132 11.45 -14.67 -30.08
C GLN A 132 12.57 -13.86 -29.39
N GLY A 133 12.57 -13.85 -28.05
CA GLY A 133 13.56 -13.13 -27.23
C GLY A 133 13.35 -11.62 -27.08
N LYS A 134 12.30 -11.04 -27.68
CA LYS A 134 11.96 -9.62 -27.58
C LYS A 134 10.62 -9.42 -26.88
N TRP A 135 10.56 -8.43 -25.99
CA TRP A 135 9.32 -8.01 -25.36
C TRP A 135 8.40 -7.33 -26.39
N ALA A 136 7.15 -7.75 -26.43
CA ALA A 136 6.09 -7.09 -27.19
C ALA A 136 5.78 -5.69 -26.64
N THR A 137 5.06 -4.88 -27.41
CA THR A 137 4.53 -3.62 -26.89
C THR A 137 3.57 -3.91 -25.75
N PRO A 138 3.75 -3.29 -24.56
CA PRO A 138 2.84 -3.52 -23.43
C PRO A 138 1.39 -3.16 -23.76
N GLU A 139 0.47 -4.03 -23.39
CA GLU A 139 -0.97 -3.85 -23.55
C GLU A 139 -1.64 -3.68 -22.17
N ARG A 140 -2.64 -2.78 -22.09
CA ARG A 140 -3.37 -2.52 -20.84
C ARG A 140 -4.05 -3.79 -20.35
N LEU A 141 -3.91 -4.10 -19.06
CA LEU A 141 -4.63 -5.22 -18.43
C LEU A 141 -6.14 -4.96 -18.45
N ALA A 142 -6.89 -5.84 -19.11
CA ALA A 142 -8.34 -5.79 -19.12
C ALA A 142 -8.90 -6.25 -17.77
N GLY A 143 -9.96 -5.57 -17.28
CA GLY A 143 -10.65 -5.90 -16.02
C GLY A 143 -10.20 -5.07 -14.81
N ILE A 144 -9.03 -4.41 -14.87
CA ILE A 144 -8.62 -3.45 -13.83
C ILE A 144 -9.06 -2.05 -14.26
N THR A 145 -10.04 -1.50 -13.56
CA THR A 145 -10.69 -0.23 -13.89
C THR A 145 -9.98 0.98 -13.28
N ASP A 146 -10.34 2.18 -13.74
CA ASP A 146 -9.75 3.44 -13.25
C ASP A 146 -10.19 3.81 -11.80
N GLU A 147 -11.04 2.99 -11.16
CA GLU A 147 -11.34 3.13 -9.72
C GLU A 147 -10.14 2.79 -8.83
N PHE A 148 -9.18 1.99 -9.35
CA PHE A 148 -7.91 1.69 -8.70
C PHE A 148 -6.89 2.75 -9.11
N LEU A 149 -6.71 3.75 -8.25
CA LEU A 149 -5.80 4.86 -8.50
C LEU A 149 -4.34 4.44 -8.25
N VAL A 150 -3.46 4.80 -9.16
CA VAL A 150 -2.01 4.55 -9.08
C VAL A 150 -1.69 3.08 -8.75
N PRO A 151 -2.27 2.07 -9.47
CA PRO A 151 -1.89 0.68 -9.25
C PRO A 151 -0.40 0.46 -9.50
N ASN A 152 0.25 -0.28 -8.59
CA ASN A 152 1.70 -0.51 -8.60
C ASN A 152 2.04 -1.85 -7.92
N ASN A 153 3.31 -2.22 -7.99
CA ASN A 153 3.84 -3.44 -7.40
C ASN A 153 3.05 -4.71 -7.77
N PRO A 154 2.78 -4.94 -9.07
CA PRO A 154 2.09 -6.16 -9.49
C PRO A 154 2.94 -7.39 -9.17
N PHE A 155 2.31 -8.43 -8.63
CA PHE A 155 2.91 -9.73 -8.40
C PHE A 155 1.94 -10.83 -8.83
N MET A 156 2.30 -11.59 -9.87
CA MET A 156 1.54 -12.75 -10.34
C MET A 156 2.03 -14.01 -9.64
N GLN A 157 1.11 -14.81 -9.11
CA GLN A 157 1.47 -16.13 -8.58
C GLN A 157 1.96 -17.08 -9.67
N SER A 158 2.62 -18.15 -9.24
CA SER A 158 3.13 -19.20 -10.12
C SER A 158 2.02 -19.94 -10.89
N ASP A 159 0.76 -19.83 -10.43
CA ASP A 159 -0.44 -20.36 -11.12
C ASP A 159 -0.74 -19.62 -12.45
N GLY A 160 -0.13 -18.46 -12.69
CA GLY A 160 -0.35 -17.63 -13.87
C GLY A 160 -1.77 -17.02 -13.96
N VAL A 161 -2.55 -17.09 -12.89
CA VAL A 161 -3.95 -16.66 -12.82
C VAL A 161 -4.18 -15.61 -11.75
N THR A 162 -3.55 -15.77 -10.57
CA THR A 162 -3.76 -14.89 -9.42
C THR A 162 -2.77 -13.74 -9.43
N LEU A 163 -3.29 -12.51 -9.49
CA LEU A 163 -2.52 -11.27 -9.48
C LEU A 163 -2.79 -10.48 -8.20
N TYR A 164 -1.74 -10.08 -7.50
CA TYR A 164 -1.74 -9.11 -6.42
C TYR A 164 -1.17 -7.79 -6.91
N PHE A 165 -1.69 -6.67 -6.41
CA PHE A 165 -1.13 -5.34 -6.67
C PHE A 165 -1.53 -4.37 -5.57
N GLY A 166 -0.74 -3.33 -5.36
CA GLY A 166 -1.08 -2.21 -4.49
C GLY A 166 -1.79 -1.12 -5.28
N ALA A 167 -2.85 -0.53 -4.73
CA ALA A 167 -3.52 0.62 -5.34
C ALA A 167 -4.20 1.50 -4.28
N LYS A 168 -4.54 2.74 -4.65
CA LYS A 168 -5.40 3.63 -3.89
C LYS A 168 -6.81 3.60 -4.46
N GLY A 169 -7.81 4.01 -3.68
CA GLY A 169 -9.17 4.13 -4.21
C GLY A 169 -10.23 4.11 -3.13
N SER A 170 -11.48 4.15 -3.54
CA SER A 170 -12.64 4.18 -2.64
C SER A 170 -12.83 2.88 -1.83
N LYS A 171 -12.16 1.81 -2.24
CA LYS A 171 -12.17 0.50 -1.55
C LYS A 171 -10.93 0.29 -0.69
N SER A 172 -10.14 1.34 -0.42
CA SER A 172 -8.96 1.28 0.44
C SER A 172 -9.29 1.62 1.89
N VAL A 173 -8.66 0.90 2.83
CA VAL A 173 -8.71 1.14 4.27
C VAL A 173 -7.77 2.27 4.67
N GLY A 174 -6.65 2.39 3.95
CA GLY A 174 -5.61 3.37 4.18
C GLY A 174 -5.25 4.15 2.92
N GLY A 175 -3.95 4.33 2.68
CA GLY A 175 -3.44 4.95 1.47
C GLY A 175 -3.41 3.95 0.31
N TYR A 176 -2.27 3.26 0.14
CA TYR A 176 -2.21 2.06 -0.70
C TYR A 176 -2.75 0.87 0.07
N ASP A 177 -3.66 0.13 -0.56
CA ASP A 177 -4.11 -1.18 -0.11
C ASP A 177 -3.73 -2.24 -1.14
N LEU A 178 -3.59 -3.47 -0.68
CA LEU A 178 -3.36 -4.65 -1.51
C LEU A 178 -4.70 -5.20 -2.01
N PHE A 179 -4.74 -5.45 -3.30
CA PHE A 179 -5.88 -6.07 -3.99
C PHE A 179 -5.44 -7.38 -4.64
N MET A 180 -6.38 -8.30 -4.76
CA MET A 180 -6.22 -9.57 -5.45
C MET A 180 -7.25 -9.67 -6.55
N THR A 181 -6.85 -10.18 -7.71
CA THR A 181 -7.76 -10.54 -8.78
C THR A 181 -7.31 -11.84 -9.44
N ARG A 182 -8.18 -12.44 -10.22
CA ARG A 182 -7.90 -13.66 -10.98
C ARG A 182 -8.24 -13.47 -12.44
N TYR A 183 -7.37 -13.99 -13.31
CA TYR A 183 -7.62 -13.99 -14.74
C TYR A 183 -8.71 -14.97 -15.12
N ASN A 184 -9.72 -14.51 -15.84
CA ASN A 184 -10.78 -15.33 -16.40
C ASN A 184 -10.41 -15.68 -17.85
N LEU A 185 -10.11 -16.94 -18.11
CA LEU A 185 -9.70 -17.43 -19.44
C LEU A 185 -10.82 -17.32 -20.49
N ASP A 186 -12.08 -17.51 -20.07
CA ASP A 186 -13.22 -17.46 -21.00
C ASP A 186 -13.51 -16.02 -21.46
N GLU A 187 -13.36 -15.06 -20.55
CA GLU A 187 -13.60 -13.64 -20.83
C GLU A 187 -12.33 -12.89 -21.24
N GLN A 188 -11.17 -13.53 -21.17
CA GLN A 188 -9.83 -12.97 -21.47
C GLN A 188 -9.56 -11.65 -20.73
N LYS A 189 -9.99 -11.56 -19.48
CA LYS A 189 -9.77 -10.40 -18.61
C LYS A 189 -9.64 -10.80 -17.14
N PHE A 190 -9.10 -9.90 -16.35
CA PHE A 190 -9.12 -10.05 -14.89
C PHE A 190 -10.53 -9.81 -14.34
N MET A 191 -10.91 -10.59 -13.35
CA MET A 191 -12.12 -10.37 -12.56
C MET A 191 -12.01 -9.06 -11.77
N PRO A 192 -13.15 -8.50 -11.27
CA PRO A 192 -13.07 -7.32 -10.41
C PRO A 192 -12.15 -7.56 -9.21
N PRO A 193 -11.13 -6.69 -8.98
CA PRO A 193 -10.23 -6.88 -7.87
C PRO A 193 -10.93 -6.75 -6.51
N GLU A 194 -10.52 -7.58 -5.55
CA GLU A 194 -11.00 -7.62 -4.19
C GLU A 194 -9.95 -7.11 -3.22
N ASN A 195 -10.36 -6.30 -2.23
CA ASN A 195 -9.48 -5.87 -1.14
C ASN A 195 -9.04 -7.08 -0.31
N MET A 196 -7.73 -7.22 -0.08
CA MET A 196 -7.16 -8.35 0.66
C MET A 196 -7.60 -8.38 2.14
N GLY A 197 -8.15 -7.28 2.65
CA GLY A 197 -8.59 -7.15 4.03
C GLY A 197 -7.43 -7.23 5.04
N LEU A 198 -7.81 -7.37 6.32
CA LEU A 198 -6.85 -7.37 7.41
C LEU A 198 -6.28 -8.78 7.66
N PRO A 199 -5.02 -8.91 8.06
CA PRO A 199 -4.00 -7.90 8.34
C PRO A 199 -3.17 -7.51 7.13
N TYR A 200 -3.48 -7.97 5.91
CA TYR A 200 -2.73 -7.59 4.70
C TYR A 200 -2.75 -6.07 4.52
N ASN A 201 -3.93 -5.47 4.64
CA ASN A 201 -4.14 -4.04 4.59
C ASN A 201 -4.19 -3.40 5.98
N SER A 202 -3.95 -2.10 6.05
CA SER A 202 -3.91 -1.31 7.27
C SER A 202 -4.37 0.13 7.00
N LYS A 203 -4.36 0.98 8.03
CA LYS A 203 -4.62 2.43 7.88
C LYS A 203 -3.43 3.20 7.27
N ALA A 204 -2.31 2.53 7.04
CA ALA A 204 -1.11 3.07 6.42
C ALA A 204 -1.08 2.75 4.91
N ASN A 205 0.10 2.59 4.32
CA ASN A 205 0.23 2.11 2.96
C ASN A 205 0.77 0.68 2.98
N ASP A 206 0.12 -0.19 2.24
CA ASP A 206 0.50 -1.58 2.05
C ASP A 206 0.85 -1.77 0.57
N TYR A 207 2.13 -1.99 0.28
CA TYR A 207 2.70 -1.79 -1.06
C TYR A 207 2.79 -3.04 -1.90
N LEU A 208 3.23 -4.16 -1.30
CA LEU A 208 3.51 -5.39 -2.02
C LEU A 208 3.12 -6.61 -1.19
N LEU A 209 2.52 -7.58 -1.86
CA LEU A 209 2.37 -8.95 -1.40
C LEU A 209 3.04 -9.87 -2.42
N ALA A 210 4.10 -10.57 -2.02
CA ALA A 210 4.77 -11.59 -2.82
C ALA A 210 4.69 -12.94 -2.10
N ILE A 211 4.43 -14.02 -2.84
CA ILE A 211 4.26 -15.36 -2.27
C ILE A 211 5.12 -16.36 -3.05
N ASP A 212 5.98 -17.06 -2.32
CA ASP A 212 6.73 -18.22 -2.79
C ASP A 212 6.00 -19.48 -2.31
N GLU A 213 5.18 -20.05 -3.18
CA GLU A 213 4.39 -21.23 -2.87
C GLU A 213 5.27 -22.48 -2.66
N PHE A 214 6.39 -22.55 -3.40
CA PHE A 214 7.32 -23.67 -3.31
C PHE A 214 8.00 -23.74 -1.93
N HIS A 215 8.43 -22.60 -1.39
CA HIS A 215 9.04 -22.53 -0.06
C HIS A 215 8.04 -22.25 1.06
N GLU A 216 6.75 -22.09 0.74
CA GLU A 216 5.68 -21.73 1.70
C GLU A 216 6.03 -20.47 2.50
N LEU A 217 6.50 -19.43 1.83
CA LEU A 217 6.88 -18.15 2.40
C LEU A 217 6.17 -17.00 1.66
N GLY A 218 5.81 -15.96 2.39
CA GLY A 218 5.25 -14.74 1.83
C GLY A 218 5.89 -13.49 2.43
N TRP A 219 5.91 -12.43 1.67
CA TRP A 219 6.44 -11.11 2.05
C TRP A 219 5.36 -10.06 1.89
N LEU A 220 5.07 -9.36 2.98
CA LEU A 220 4.15 -8.22 3.03
C LEU A 220 4.96 -6.96 3.30
N VAL A 221 4.91 -5.99 2.39
CA VAL A 221 5.63 -4.71 2.51
C VAL A 221 4.66 -3.60 2.83
N THR A 222 4.93 -2.89 3.93
CA THR A 222 4.03 -1.85 4.46
C THR A 222 4.82 -0.76 5.19
N ASP A 223 4.31 0.47 5.20
CA ASP A 223 4.90 1.55 6.02
C ASP A 223 4.17 1.75 7.36
N ARG A 224 3.28 0.80 7.76
CA ARG A 224 2.61 0.85 9.07
C ARG A 224 3.64 0.94 10.20
N ASN A 225 3.45 1.92 11.08
CA ASN A 225 4.32 2.16 12.24
C ASN A 225 5.80 2.44 11.86
N GLN A 226 6.06 2.93 10.64
CA GLN A 226 7.41 3.28 10.18
C GLN A 226 7.56 4.78 9.92
N PRO A 227 8.79 5.33 9.99
CA PRO A 227 9.09 6.65 9.44
C PRO A 227 8.77 6.74 7.93
N ALA A 228 8.59 7.97 7.42
CA ALA A 228 8.12 8.22 6.05
C ALA A 228 9.01 7.60 4.94
N ASP A 229 10.30 7.45 5.20
CA ASP A 229 11.31 6.90 4.28
C ASP A 229 11.57 5.40 4.45
N LYS A 230 10.87 4.74 5.40
CA LYS A 230 11.06 3.34 5.73
C LYS A 230 9.80 2.51 5.44
N VAL A 231 10.02 1.24 5.23
CA VAL A 231 8.98 0.20 5.19
C VAL A 231 9.40 -0.98 6.04
N CYS A 232 8.42 -1.72 6.55
CA CYS A 232 8.62 -3.01 7.17
C CYS A 232 8.25 -4.12 6.17
N ILE A 233 9.14 -5.08 5.98
CA ILE A 233 8.89 -6.31 5.26
C ILE A 233 8.58 -7.37 6.31
N TYR A 234 7.33 -7.78 6.40
CA TYR A 234 6.92 -8.92 7.22
C TYR A 234 7.03 -10.20 6.41
N VAL A 235 7.71 -11.19 6.96
CA VAL A 235 7.74 -12.55 6.38
C VAL A 235 6.69 -13.40 7.09
N PHE A 236 5.85 -14.10 6.34
CA PHE A 236 4.76 -14.90 6.89
C PHE A 236 4.64 -16.26 6.19
N GLU A 237 3.92 -17.18 6.83
CA GLU A 237 3.54 -18.47 6.25
C GLU A 237 2.19 -18.32 5.52
N PRO A 238 2.16 -18.39 4.18
CA PRO A 238 0.90 -18.36 3.44
C PRO A 238 0.06 -19.59 3.72
N LYS A 239 -1.25 -19.46 3.63
CA LYS A 239 -2.20 -20.56 3.79
C LYS A 239 -3.00 -20.72 2.50
N SER A 240 -3.23 -21.98 2.10
CA SER A 240 -4.05 -22.31 0.93
C SER A 240 -5.52 -21.88 1.08
N GLN A 241 -5.99 -21.79 2.32
CA GLN A 241 -7.34 -21.31 2.65
C GLN A 241 -7.26 -20.10 3.59
N ARG A 242 -8.11 -19.11 3.34
CA ARG A 242 -8.25 -17.96 4.22
C ARG A 242 -8.99 -18.34 5.49
N LEU A 243 -8.25 -18.63 6.56
CA LEU A 243 -8.80 -18.76 7.91
C LEU A 243 -8.86 -17.40 8.56
N THR A 244 -9.91 -17.14 9.35
CA THR A 244 -10.13 -15.86 10.04
C THR A 244 -10.31 -16.06 11.54
N TYR A 245 -10.27 -14.97 12.31
CA TYR A 245 -10.55 -14.97 13.75
C TYR A 245 -12.05 -14.86 14.06
N ALA A 246 -12.95 -14.85 13.06
CA ALA A 246 -14.38 -14.63 13.23
C ALA A 246 -15.03 -15.53 14.29
N ASP A 247 -14.64 -16.81 14.32
CA ASP A 247 -15.23 -17.82 15.24
C ASP A 247 -14.60 -17.81 16.64
N MET A 248 -13.55 -16.99 16.89
CA MET A 248 -12.81 -17.05 18.15
C MET A 248 -13.33 -16.12 19.25
N GLN A 249 -14.33 -15.30 18.97
CA GLN A 249 -14.93 -14.33 19.93
C GLN A 249 -13.87 -13.49 20.69
N LEU A 250 -12.81 -13.07 20.00
CA LEU A 250 -11.73 -12.30 20.59
C LEU A 250 -12.23 -10.92 21.03
N PRO A 251 -11.72 -10.38 22.16
CA PRO A 251 -11.93 -8.99 22.50
C PRO A 251 -11.51 -8.06 21.34
N LYS A 252 -12.28 -7.00 21.09
CA LYS A 252 -12.03 -6.06 19.98
C LYS A 252 -10.59 -5.54 19.97
N THR A 253 -10.06 -5.19 21.15
CA THR A 253 -8.67 -4.71 21.30
C THR A 253 -7.63 -5.74 20.88
N LYS A 254 -7.86 -7.04 21.14
CA LYS A 254 -6.97 -8.12 20.70
C LYS A 254 -7.06 -8.32 19.20
N LEU A 255 -8.27 -8.27 18.65
CA LEU A 255 -8.48 -8.38 17.21
C LEU A 255 -7.85 -7.20 16.45
N GLU A 256 -7.98 -5.98 16.96
CA GLU A 256 -7.30 -4.78 16.42
C GLU A 256 -5.78 -4.92 16.48
N SER A 257 -5.22 -5.47 17.57
CA SER A 257 -3.79 -5.73 17.71
C SER A 257 -3.28 -6.71 16.63
N LEU A 258 -4.04 -7.79 16.37
CA LEU A 258 -3.72 -8.77 15.32
C LEU A 258 -3.86 -8.17 13.93
N ALA A 259 -4.92 -7.39 13.67
CA ALA A 259 -5.15 -6.71 12.41
C ALA A 259 -4.05 -5.70 12.06
N GLN A 260 -3.49 -5.02 13.07
CA GLN A 260 -2.42 -4.03 12.91
C GLN A 260 -1.00 -4.62 12.99
N ILE A 261 -0.86 -5.91 13.27
CA ILE A 261 0.42 -6.59 13.49
C ILE A 261 1.24 -5.85 14.57
N THR A 262 0.61 -5.47 15.69
CA THR A 262 1.28 -4.77 16.79
C THR A 262 2.44 -5.58 17.34
N SER A 263 2.32 -6.92 17.35
CA SER A 263 3.38 -7.85 17.66
C SER A 263 3.25 -9.12 16.80
N ILE A 264 4.29 -9.47 16.07
CA ILE A 264 4.33 -10.74 15.32
C ILE A 264 4.25 -11.96 16.23
N LYS A 265 4.71 -11.84 17.50
CA LYS A 265 4.65 -12.93 18.49
C LYS A 265 3.22 -13.40 18.76
N ASP A 266 2.27 -12.48 18.71
CA ASP A 266 0.85 -12.77 18.94
C ASP A 266 0.25 -13.68 17.87
N THR A 267 0.93 -13.83 16.72
CA THR A 267 0.49 -14.64 15.59
C THR A 267 1.11 -16.04 15.57
N TRP A 268 2.10 -16.34 16.43
CA TRP A 268 2.84 -17.60 16.40
C TRP A 268 1.99 -18.83 16.78
N MET A 269 0.87 -18.60 17.44
CA MET A 269 -0.11 -19.66 17.72
C MET A 269 -0.79 -20.21 16.44
N ASN A 270 -0.66 -19.51 15.30
CA ASN A 270 -1.31 -19.88 14.05
C ASN A 270 -0.49 -20.87 13.19
N GLY A 271 0.69 -21.34 13.65
CA GLY A 271 1.53 -22.26 12.87
C GLY A 271 2.80 -22.68 13.60
N ASN A 272 3.71 -23.33 12.86
CA ASN A 272 5.01 -23.77 13.37
C ASN A 272 6.11 -22.78 12.93
N ARG A 273 6.33 -21.75 13.75
CA ARG A 273 7.33 -20.71 13.47
C ARG A 273 8.74 -21.29 13.25
N ASN A 274 9.18 -22.27 14.03
CA ASN A 274 10.53 -22.82 13.91
C ASN A 274 10.76 -23.50 12.56
N ALA A 275 9.78 -24.28 12.09
CA ALA A 275 9.83 -24.89 10.77
C ALA A 275 9.85 -23.82 9.66
N ALA A 276 9.01 -22.79 9.76
CA ALA A 276 8.99 -21.69 8.79
C ALA A 276 10.29 -20.87 8.78
N LEU A 277 10.90 -20.59 9.94
CA LEU A 277 12.22 -19.97 10.03
C LEU A 277 13.33 -20.79 9.40
N LEU A 278 13.25 -22.12 9.50
CA LEU A 278 14.22 -23.01 8.86
C LEU A 278 14.10 -22.93 7.34
N ARG A 279 12.86 -22.91 6.79
CA ARG A 279 12.63 -22.69 5.34
C ARG A 279 13.23 -21.36 4.88
N LEU A 280 12.94 -20.27 5.60
CA LEU A 280 13.52 -18.93 5.29
C LEU A 280 15.05 -18.96 5.29
N LYS A 281 15.67 -19.53 6.31
CA LYS A 281 17.14 -19.63 6.41
C LYS A 281 17.75 -20.44 5.27
N ASN A 282 17.11 -21.53 4.86
CA ASN A 282 17.55 -22.35 3.74
C ASN A 282 17.45 -21.60 2.41
N LEU A 283 16.34 -20.89 2.17
CA LEU A 283 16.17 -20.04 0.99
C LEU A 283 17.25 -18.95 0.91
N MET A 284 17.51 -18.25 2.02
CA MET A 284 18.52 -17.17 2.06
C MET A 284 19.95 -17.71 1.84
N LYS A 285 20.27 -18.92 2.32
CA LYS A 285 21.57 -19.56 2.07
C LYS A 285 21.74 -19.95 0.60
N SER A 286 20.72 -20.52 -0.03
CA SER A 286 20.79 -20.92 -1.45
C SER A 286 21.01 -19.72 -2.38
N LYS A 287 20.45 -18.56 -2.03
CA LYS A 287 20.64 -17.31 -2.77
C LYS A 287 22.06 -16.74 -2.66
N ASN A 288 22.69 -16.84 -1.50
CA ASN A 288 24.06 -16.34 -1.28
C ASN A 288 25.15 -17.22 -1.93
N ASN A 289 24.78 -18.42 -2.38
CA ASN A 289 25.68 -19.37 -3.03
C ASN A 289 25.56 -19.38 -4.56
N LYS A 290 24.65 -18.58 -5.12
CA LYS A 290 24.50 -18.33 -6.57
C LYS A 290 25.14 -16.98 -6.94
#